data_b3ad8c12a88382c5bd1c318e7a6e5195
#
_entry.id   b3ad8c12a88382c5bd1c318e7a6e5195
#
_cell.length_a   1.000
_cell.length_b   1.000
_cell.length_c   1.000
_cell.angle_alpha   90.00
_cell.angle_beta   90.00
_cell.angle_gamma   90.00
#
_symmetry.space_group_name_H-M   'P 1'
#
loop_
_entity.id
_entity.type
_entity.pdbx_description
1 polymer ?
#
loop_
_entity_poly.entity_id
_entity_poly.type
_entity_poly.pdbx_seq_one_letter_code
_entity_poly.pdbx_strand_id
1 'polypeptide(L)'
;MENIDPKTAQRVWQRVTASAAPQSLKPLVYTLGETAVMYQKLAQQVNGSASERLRQMAARTRQNATALRGMGHLRGENIQPVQMKVTKELDRLLPEKSCRRVQMLAQEFEMRKNDPEWGKLFEILAGQQWEDALFLLAVLGERT
;
A
#
# COMPACT_ATOMS: atom_id res chain seq x y z
N MET A 1 -30.55 29.47 19.61
CA MET A 1 -30.02 28.65 18.56
C MET A 1 -29.00 29.45 17.75
N GLU A 2 -27.78 29.05 17.82
CA GLU A 2 -26.75 29.79 17.13
C GLU A 2 -26.84 29.58 15.61
N ASN A 3 -26.87 30.69 14.92
CA ASN A 3 -26.87 30.64 13.46
C ASN A 3 -25.45 30.36 12.94
N ILE A 4 -25.26 29.17 12.40
CA ILE A 4 -24.02 28.84 11.75
C ILE A 4 -23.98 29.56 10.40
N ASP A 5 -22.90 30.27 10.16
CA ASP A 5 -22.64 30.89 8.85
C ASP A 5 -22.77 29.84 7.75
N PRO A 6 -23.55 30.10 6.67
CA PRO A 6 -23.72 29.14 5.58
C PRO A 6 -22.41 28.66 4.96
N LYS A 7 -21.41 29.52 4.87
CA LYS A 7 -20.09 29.14 4.34
C LYS A 7 -19.36 28.17 5.28
N THR A 8 -19.45 28.39 6.59
CA THR A 8 -18.85 27.51 7.60
C THR A 8 -19.56 26.14 7.58
N ALA A 9 -20.88 26.13 7.53
CA ALA A 9 -21.67 24.90 7.44
C ALA A 9 -21.31 24.10 6.19
N GLN A 10 -21.14 24.77 5.05
CA GLN A 10 -20.75 24.13 3.79
C GLN A 10 -19.35 23.53 3.88
N ARG A 11 -18.40 24.22 4.51
CA ARG A 11 -17.04 23.71 4.70
C ARG A 11 -17.03 22.48 5.59
N VAL A 12 -17.78 22.50 6.68
CA VAL A 12 -17.90 21.34 7.58
C VAL A 12 -18.52 20.17 6.84
N TRP A 13 -19.58 20.41 6.09
CA TRP A 13 -20.25 19.38 5.29
C TRP A 13 -19.32 18.79 4.25
N GLN A 14 -18.59 19.61 3.51
CA GLN A 14 -17.62 19.15 2.51
C GLN A 14 -16.52 18.31 3.16
N ARG A 15 -16.04 18.71 4.33
CA ARG A 15 -15.01 17.99 5.06
C ARG A 15 -15.52 16.63 5.54
N VAL A 16 -16.73 16.57 6.08
CA VAL A 16 -17.36 15.33 6.53
C VAL A 16 -17.64 14.42 5.34
N THR A 17 -18.16 14.96 4.24
CA THR A 17 -18.46 14.19 3.03
C THR A 17 -17.18 13.66 2.40
N ALA A 18 -16.13 14.50 2.32
CA ALA A 18 -14.85 14.10 1.79
C ALA A 18 -14.19 12.99 2.63
N SER A 19 -14.28 13.06 3.97
CA SER A 19 -13.73 12.03 4.85
C SER A 19 -14.55 10.74 4.83
N ALA A 20 -15.85 10.81 4.51
CA ALA A 20 -16.73 9.65 4.41
C ALA A 20 -16.74 9.05 3.01
N ALA A 21 -16.35 9.82 1.98
CA ALA A 21 -16.33 9.34 0.60
C ALA A 21 -15.23 8.29 0.41
N PRO A 22 -15.53 7.14 -0.24
CA PRO A 22 -14.50 6.16 -0.56
C PRO A 22 -13.44 6.78 -1.47
N GLN A 23 -12.17 6.62 -1.08
CA GLN A 23 -11.06 7.05 -1.90
C GLN A 23 -10.73 6.00 -2.95
N SER A 24 -10.20 6.43 -4.09
CA SER A 24 -9.78 5.52 -5.15
C SER A 24 -8.75 4.52 -4.63
N LEU A 25 -8.93 3.26 -5.00
CA LEU A 25 -8.00 2.18 -4.68
C LEU A 25 -6.92 2.01 -5.75
N LYS A 26 -7.08 2.67 -6.89
CA LYS A 26 -6.15 2.55 -8.02
C LYS A 26 -4.70 2.82 -7.65
N PRO A 27 -4.35 3.91 -6.94
CA PRO A 27 -2.95 4.14 -6.55
C PRO A 27 -2.38 3.03 -5.68
N LEU A 28 -3.19 2.47 -4.77
CA LEU A 28 -2.75 1.37 -3.89
C LEU A 28 -2.50 0.09 -4.67
N VAL A 29 -3.36 -0.22 -5.64
CA VAL A 29 -3.20 -1.42 -6.49
C VAL A 29 -1.88 -1.34 -7.26
N TYR A 30 -1.59 -0.20 -7.86
CA TYR A 30 -0.33 -0.01 -8.58
C TYR A 30 0.88 -0.07 -7.67
N THR A 31 0.83 0.58 -6.51
CA THR A 31 1.94 0.57 -5.55
C THR A 31 2.20 -0.84 -5.03
N LEU A 32 1.16 -1.62 -4.75
CA LEU A 32 1.32 -3.02 -4.34
C LEU A 32 1.96 -3.86 -5.45
N GLY A 33 1.56 -3.67 -6.70
CA GLY A 33 2.16 -4.37 -7.83
C GLY A 33 3.64 -4.07 -7.95
N GLU A 34 4.03 -2.81 -7.87
CA GLU A 34 5.43 -2.39 -7.90
C GLU A 34 6.21 -2.93 -6.70
N THR A 35 5.60 -2.94 -5.52
CA THR A 35 6.22 -3.47 -4.30
C THR A 35 6.50 -4.98 -4.43
N ALA A 36 5.59 -5.73 -5.03
CA ALA A 36 5.79 -7.16 -5.29
C ALA A 36 7.00 -7.40 -6.21
N VAL A 37 7.14 -6.60 -7.26
CA VAL A 37 8.30 -6.67 -8.17
C VAL A 37 9.59 -6.35 -7.40
N MET A 38 9.55 -5.34 -6.55
CA MET A 38 10.70 -4.96 -5.71
C MET A 38 11.14 -6.12 -4.81
N TYR A 39 10.19 -6.79 -4.15
CA TYR A 39 10.50 -7.95 -3.31
C TYR A 39 11.15 -9.08 -4.10
N GLN A 40 10.68 -9.34 -5.33
CA GLN A 40 11.29 -10.36 -6.18
C GLN A 40 12.73 -10.04 -6.54
N LYS A 41 13.00 -8.77 -6.84
CA LYS A 41 14.38 -8.34 -7.14
C LYS A 41 15.29 -8.48 -5.93
N LEU A 42 14.82 -8.07 -4.76
CA LEU A 42 15.57 -8.24 -3.53
C LEU A 42 15.81 -9.71 -3.23
N ALA A 43 14.85 -10.58 -3.53
CA ALA A 43 15.00 -12.02 -3.35
C ALA A 43 16.12 -12.61 -4.21
N GLN A 44 16.39 -12.02 -5.38
CA GLN A 44 17.51 -12.45 -6.25
C GLN A 44 18.87 -11.99 -5.72
N GLN A 45 18.89 -10.98 -4.86
CA GLN A 45 20.12 -10.40 -4.31
C GLN A 45 20.56 -11.02 -2.99
N VAL A 46 19.69 -11.83 -2.36
CA VAL A 46 19.95 -12.47 -1.07
C VAL A 46 19.80 -13.98 -1.23
N ASN A 47 20.27 -14.73 -0.23
CA ASN A 47 20.29 -16.19 -0.26
C ASN A 47 19.50 -16.78 0.89
N GLY A 48 19.17 -18.07 0.77
CA GLY A 48 18.61 -18.88 1.84
C GLY A 48 17.21 -18.45 2.27
N SER A 49 16.97 -18.44 3.58
CA SER A 49 15.67 -18.16 4.15
C SER A 49 15.18 -16.74 3.88
N ALA A 50 16.09 -15.78 3.76
CA ALA A 50 15.75 -14.40 3.43
C ALA A 50 15.17 -14.29 2.01
N SER A 51 15.77 -14.99 1.04
CA SER A 51 15.27 -15.04 -0.34
C SER A 51 13.87 -15.68 -0.37
N GLU A 52 13.69 -16.79 0.31
CA GLU A 52 12.40 -17.48 0.41
C GLU A 52 11.32 -16.58 1.01
N ARG A 53 11.65 -15.90 2.10
CA ARG A 53 10.72 -14.95 2.74
C ARG A 53 10.30 -13.82 1.80
N LEU A 54 11.25 -13.26 1.07
CA LEU A 54 10.96 -12.19 0.10
C LEU A 54 10.05 -12.66 -1.02
N ARG A 55 10.22 -13.91 -1.49
CA ARG A 55 9.32 -14.49 -2.49
C ARG A 55 7.91 -14.66 -1.97
N GLN A 56 7.76 -15.09 -0.71
CA GLN A 56 6.46 -15.20 -0.05
C GLN A 56 5.81 -13.83 0.11
N MET A 57 6.59 -12.82 0.50
CA MET A 57 6.12 -11.44 0.59
C MET A 57 5.64 -10.92 -0.78
N ALA A 58 6.36 -11.22 -1.84
CA ALA A 58 5.98 -10.85 -3.19
C ALA A 58 4.64 -11.50 -3.60
N ALA A 59 4.48 -12.79 -3.34
CA ALA A 59 3.25 -13.52 -3.67
C ALA A 59 2.05 -12.96 -2.90
N ARG A 60 2.21 -12.73 -1.60
CA ARG A 60 1.14 -12.15 -0.77
C ARG A 60 0.77 -10.75 -1.25
N THR A 61 1.76 -9.93 -1.59
CA THR A 61 1.55 -8.56 -2.06
C THR A 61 0.79 -8.54 -3.39
N ARG A 62 1.06 -9.49 -4.29
CA ARG A 62 0.28 -9.64 -5.53
C ARG A 62 -1.15 -10.03 -5.26
N GLN A 63 -1.37 -10.96 -4.34
CA GLN A 63 -2.71 -11.37 -3.94
C GLN A 63 -3.49 -10.18 -3.36
N ASN A 64 -2.84 -9.36 -2.54
CA ASN A 64 -3.45 -8.15 -2.00
C ASN A 64 -3.80 -7.15 -3.10
N ALA A 65 -2.93 -6.97 -4.09
CA ALA A 65 -3.21 -6.10 -5.23
C ALA A 65 -4.43 -6.59 -6.02
N THR A 66 -4.52 -7.89 -6.28
CA THR A 66 -5.65 -8.49 -6.97
C THR A 66 -6.96 -8.30 -6.19
N ALA A 67 -6.92 -8.52 -4.87
CA ALA A 67 -8.08 -8.33 -4.00
C ALA A 67 -8.55 -6.87 -4.00
N LEU A 68 -7.63 -5.92 -3.85
CA LEU A 68 -7.98 -4.48 -3.87
C LEU A 68 -8.50 -4.05 -5.24
N ARG A 69 -7.97 -4.61 -6.32
CA ARG A 69 -8.50 -4.36 -7.66
C ARG A 69 -9.96 -4.79 -7.76
N GLY A 70 -10.29 -5.99 -7.26
CA GLY A 70 -11.66 -6.49 -7.21
C GLY A 70 -12.57 -5.60 -6.37
N MET A 71 -12.08 -5.16 -5.22
CA MET A 71 -12.82 -4.23 -4.36
C MET A 71 -13.08 -2.89 -5.07
N GLY A 72 -12.09 -2.38 -5.80
CA GLY A 72 -12.25 -1.17 -6.60
C GLY A 72 -13.33 -1.34 -7.65
N HIS A 73 -13.38 -2.47 -8.34
CA HIS A 73 -14.43 -2.77 -9.31
C HIS A 73 -15.82 -2.78 -8.66
N LEU A 74 -15.94 -3.28 -7.44
CA LEU A 74 -17.21 -3.23 -6.70
C LEU A 74 -17.67 -1.80 -6.40
N ARG A 75 -16.74 -0.86 -6.32
CA ARG A 75 -17.03 0.57 -6.16
C ARG A 75 -17.16 1.32 -7.49
N GLY A 76 -17.15 0.61 -8.60
CA GLY A 76 -17.26 1.21 -9.93
C GLY A 76 -15.96 1.74 -10.51
N GLU A 77 -14.82 1.45 -9.90
CA GLU A 77 -13.53 1.84 -10.45
C GLU A 77 -13.08 0.87 -11.54
N ASN A 78 -12.54 1.41 -12.61
CA ASN A 78 -11.93 0.62 -13.67
C ASN A 78 -10.41 0.57 -13.45
N ILE A 79 -9.95 -0.46 -12.75
CA ILE A 79 -8.54 -0.65 -12.44
C ILE A 79 -8.01 -1.78 -13.32
N GLN A 80 -7.08 -1.45 -14.20
CA GLN A 80 -6.45 -2.44 -15.08
C GLN A 80 -5.51 -3.36 -14.30
N PRO A 81 -5.29 -4.60 -14.76
CA PRO A 81 -4.29 -5.45 -14.15
C PRO A 81 -2.93 -4.78 -14.18
N VAL A 82 -2.20 -4.85 -13.05
CA VAL A 82 -0.87 -4.29 -12.98
C VAL A 82 0.06 -5.16 -13.82
N GLN A 83 0.65 -4.57 -14.86
CA GLN A 83 1.71 -5.23 -15.59
C GLN A 83 2.97 -5.19 -14.74
N MET A 84 3.47 -6.36 -14.41
CA MET A 84 4.64 -6.54 -13.57
C MET A 84 5.91 -6.24 -14.37
N LYS A 85 6.05 -4.99 -14.84
CA LYS A 85 7.27 -4.55 -15.51
C LYS A 85 8.22 -3.95 -14.49
N VAL A 86 9.46 -4.40 -14.56
CA VAL A 86 10.54 -3.76 -13.84
C VAL A 86 10.76 -2.39 -14.47
N THR A 87 10.48 -1.34 -13.71
CA THR A 87 10.81 0.01 -14.15
C THR A 87 12.29 0.28 -13.89
N LYS A 88 12.88 1.22 -14.64
CA LYS A 88 14.26 1.64 -14.40
C LYS A 88 14.47 2.16 -12.98
N GLU A 89 13.43 2.73 -12.38
CA GLU A 89 13.46 3.21 -10.99
C GLU A 89 13.65 2.06 -10.00
N LEU A 90 12.96 0.93 -10.23
CA LEU A 90 13.09 -0.25 -9.37
C LEU A 90 14.45 -0.92 -9.54
N ASP A 91 15.02 -0.90 -10.76
CA ASP A 91 16.37 -1.43 -11.02
C ASP A 91 17.46 -0.69 -10.23
N ARG A 92 17.24 0.61 -9.99
CA ARG A 92 18.18 1.47 -9.30
C ARG A 92 17.82 1.70 -7.83
N LEU A 93 16.80 0.99 -7.34
CA LEU A 93 16.32 1.20 -5.98
C LEU A 93 17.37 0.71 -4.99
N LEU A 94 17.89 1.63 -4.20
CA LEU A 94 18.79 1.31 -3.10
C LEU A 94 17.99 0.59 -2.01
N PRO A 95 18.61 -0.36 -1.29
CA PRO A 95 17.93 -1.08 -0.21
C PRO A 95 17.25 -0.19 0.81
N GLU A 96 17.90 0.92 1.19
CA GLU A 96 17.36 1.91 2.12
C GLU A 96 16.03 2.51 1.64
N LYS A 97 15.93 2.79 0.34
CA LYS A 97 14.71 3.32 -0.27
C LYS A 97 13.60 2.28 -0.31
N SER A 98 13.96 1.00 -0.42
CA SER A 98 12.99 -0.09 -0.39
C SER A 98 12.24 -0.14 0.93
N CYS A 99 12.95 -0.09 2.05
CA CYS A 99 12.35 -0.08 3.37
C CYS A 99 11.42 1.12 3.57
N ARG A 100 11.89 2.30 3.18
CA ARG A 100 11.10 3.54 3.27
C ARG A 100 9.83 3.46 2.43
N ARG A 101 9.93 2.90 1.23
CA ARG A 101 8.78 2.72 0.34
C ARG A 101 7.70 1.86 0.98
N VAL A 102 8.09 0.78 1.66
CA VAL A 102 7.15 -0.11 2.35
C VAL A 102 6.53 0.59 3.55
N GLN A 103 7.31 1.37 4.30
CA GLN A 103 6.78 2.18 5.41
C GLN A 103 5.74 3.18 4.93
N MET A 104 6.00 3.85 3.80
CA MET A 104 5.04 4.79 3.22
C MET A 104 3.75 4.10 2.80
N LEU A 105 3.85 2.89 2.25
CA LEU A 105 2.68 2.10 1.88
C LEU A 105 1.87 1.72 3.12
N ALA A 106 2.54 1.32 4.22
CA ALA A 106 1.88 1.05 5.49
C ALA A 106 1.10 2.26 5.99
N GLN A 107 1.70 3.45 5.92
CA GLN A 107 1.04 4.70 6.31
C GLN A 107 -0.17 5.00 5.45
N GLU A 108 -0.10 4.76 4.14
CA GLU A 108 -1.22 4.92 3.22
C GLU A 108 -2.40 4.05 3.63
N PHE A 109 -2.15 2.80 4.00
CA PHE A 109 -3.21 1.92 4.49
C PHE A 109 -3.78 2.39 5.83
N GLU A 110 -2.93 2.86 6.75
CA GLU A 110 -3.39 3.41 8.03
C GLU A 110 -4.32 4.62 7.85
N MET A 111 -4.03 5.47 6.87
CA MET A 111 -4.87 6.62 6.55
C MET A 111 -6.26 6.21 6.08
N ARG A 112 -6.46 4.98 5.64
CA ARG A 112 -7.74 4.46 5.17
C ARG A 112 -8.47 3.58 6.20
N LYS A 113 -7.97 3.49 7.41
CA LYS A 113 -8.58 2.66 8.49
C LYS A 113 -10.00 3.09 8.86
N ASN A 114 -10.37 4.32 8.53
CA ASN A 114 -11.71 4.86 8.77
C ASN A 114 -12.68 4.64 7.61
N ASP A 115 -12.28 3.89 6.59
CA ASP A 115 -13.18 3.51 5.50
C ASP A 115 -14.39 2.78 6.07
N PRO A 116 -15.63 3.19 5.70
CA PRO A 116 -16.84 2.62 6.31
C PRO A 116 -17.06 1.14 6.03
N GLU A 117 -16.54 0.62 4.92
CA GLU A 117 -16.72 -0.79 4.55
C GLU A 117 -15.51 -1.63 4.88
N TRP A 118 -14.30 -1.13 4.61
CA TRP A 118 -13.09 -1.93 4.59
C TRP A 118 -11.97 -1.40 5.51
N GLY A 119 -12.33 -0.57 6.49
CA GLY A 119 -11.34 0.01 7.41
C GLY A 119 -10.51 -1.04 8.14
N LYS A 120 -11.15 -2.12 8.61
CA LYS A 120 -10.44 -3.21 9.30
C LYS A 120 -9.47 -3.93 8.37
N LEU A 121 -9.85 -4.12 7.11
CA LEU A 121 -8.96 -4.73 6.12
C LEU A 121 -7.74 -3.84 5.89
N PHE A 122 -7.94 -2.53 5.78
CA PHE A 122 -6.82 -1.59 5.63
C PHE A 122 -5.89 -1.59 6.85
N GLU A 123 -6.42 -1.75 8.05
CA GLU A 123 -5.59 -1.92 9.26
C GLU A 123 -4.74 -3.18 9.19
N ILE A 124 -5.32 -4.30 8.73
CA ILE A 124 -4.58 -5.56 8.56
C ILE A 124 -3.48 -5.40 7.51
N LEU A 125 -3.80 -4.77 6.39
CA LEU A 125 -2.83 -4.53 5.32
C LEU A 125 -1.70 -3.62 5.79
N ALA A 126 -2.01 -2.60 6.59
CA ALA A 126 -1.01 -1.73 7.22
C ALA A 126 -0.07 -2.54 8.10
N GLY A 127 -0.62 -3.41 8.96
CA GLY A 127 0.17 -4.29 9.83
C GLY A 127 1.12 -5.18 9.05
N GLN A 128 0.65 -5.76 7.95
CA GLN A 128 1.49 -6.59 7.07
C GLN A 128 2.65 -5.80 6.49
N GLN A 129 2.40 -4.57 6.05
CA GLN A 129 3.45 -3.72 5.49
C GLN A 129 4.46 -3.29 6.54
N TRP A 130 4.03 -3.00 7.77
CA TRP A 130 4.96 -2.70 8.87
C TRP A 130 5.85 -3.90 9.20
N GLU A 131 5.30 -5.11 9.21
CA GLU A 131 6.09 -6.34 9.40
C GLU A 131 7.10 -6.52 8.28
N ASP A 132 6.69 -6.28 7.04
CA ASP A 132 7.58 -6.37 5.88
C ASP A 132 8.70 -5.34 5.99
N ALA A 133 8.40 -4.11 6.42
CA ALA A 133 9.40 -3.07 6.61
C ALA A 133 10.43 -3.46 7.67
N LEU A 134 9.99 -4.05 8.78
CA LEU A 134 10.88 -4.52 9.84
C LEU A 134 11.79 -5.65 9.33
N PHE A 135 11.25 -6.57 8.55
CA PHE A 135 12.03 -7.64 7.93
C PHE A 135 13.09 -7.08 6.98
N LEU A 136 12.71 -6.13 6.12
CA LEU A 136 13.65 -5.48 5.20
C LEU A 136 14.76 -4.77 5.96
N LEU A 137 14.41 -4.07 7.03
CA LEU A 137 15.40 -3.38 7.85
C LEU A 137 16.41 -4.37 8.44
N ALA A 138 15.94 -5.51 8.96
CA ALA A 138 16.80 -6.55 9.50
C ALA A 138 17.73 -7.15 8.43
N VAL A 139 17.19 -7.50 7.27
CA VAL A 139 17.96 -8.09 6.17
C VAL A 139 18.99 -7.10 5.60
N LEU A 140 18.60 -5.83 5.46
CA LEU A 140 19.49 -4.81 4.92
C LEU A 140 20.50 -4.31 5.97
N GLY A 141 20.12 -4.33 7.24
CA GLY A 141 21.02 -3.98 8.35
C GLY A 141 22.17 -4.96 8.49
N GLU A 142 21.96 -6.23 8.17
CA GLU A 142 23.01 -7.26 8.19
C GLU A 142 24.06 -7.10 7.10
N ARG A 143 23.75 -6.28 6.07
CA ARG A 143 24.64 -6.06 4.93
C ARG A 143 25.57 -4.86 5.10
N THR A 144 25.30 -4.05 6.07
CA THR A 144 26.16 -2.93 6.41
C THR A 144 27.12 -3.32 7.51
#